data_918525b79223d9aff8b9d1d711869eee
#
_entry.id   918525b79223d9aff8b9d1d711869eee
#
_cell.length_a   1.000
_cell.length_b   1.000
_cell.length_c   1.000
_cell.angle_alpha   90.00
_cell.angle_beta   90.00
_cell.angle_gamma   90.00
#
_symmetry.space_group_name_H-M   'P 1'
#
loop_
_entity.id
_entity.type
_entity.pdbx_description
1 polymer ?
#
loop_
_entity_poly.entity_id
_entity_poly.type
_entity_poly.pdbx_seq_one_letter_code
_entity_poly.pdbx_strand_id
1 'polypeptide(L)'
;MGDVPKVEGEGFQGGTNTFIRSKKDNTLFKDLQVENIEKLYTEDVIAHIDADSIAYKSASSIEDDFVEVVNNKENDTTKDGLFVPSGTTFKNKTEFKGAARTEGKITAGSYLDIVNVKREVEGLELYTLDDFEIVPKKKLKYENGATIDGLEFKNSEEVLYYFMDNWIECIKKQTLVDNVKLYLGAGKVHRHFIQLPKRYKEARVDMERPLLLQEARDYLLENYPSELAPEGYEADERVDAAAFKDYLNYRKTGKISGIKCSIDKDNWNTAGFSFNYTKDFHFKYPQIIKIDSTDLSVGCLEWSGDDLKGTGLLFTALQLCLEDSADGYGSRLFLPKEMKQGISYGSKTFYKDFVNLDTPQKVLQKVVDKFAEWFPNGVRYTAWDGTEVDENTIDWLQKCFQCVYMTRKENDPTTIHHLLKRFKVDTSSIESNNLFTEQYKMFNLDCSEGLLKDILDSLKGLKESDLKSYKSLNKGGLVERLDSSSEKVDTAIEEIESKMFKWVKKNKSTGEIIDYIEGE
;
A
#
# COMPACT_ATOMS: atom_id res chain seq x y z
N MET A 1 13.32 -15.58 8.64
CA MET A 1 13.68 -14.54 9.63
C MET A 1 14.23 -13.38 8.84
N GLY A 2 13.56 -12.24 8.84
CA GLY A 2 14.16 -11.03 8.29
C GLY A 2 15.27 -10.60 9.25
N ASP A 3 16.49 -10.45 8.71
CA ASP A 3 17.63 -10.03 9.51
C ASP A 3 17.35 -8.64 10.09
N VAL A 4 17.24 -8.58 11.41
CA VAL A 4 17.19 -7.31 12.13
C VAL A 4 18.58 -6.70 12.08
N PRO A 5 18.73 -5.42 11.72
CA PRO A 5 20.04 -4.78 11.68
C PRO A 5 20.72 -4.78 13.05
N LYS A 6 22.00 -5.09 13.09
CA LYS A 6 22.82 -4.98 14.30
C LYS A 6 23.66 -3.72 14.23
N VAL A 7 23.67 -2.96 15.30
CA VAL A 7 24.55 -1.78 15.43
C VAL A 7 25.87 -2.24 16.07
N GLU A 8 26.83 -2.68 15.26
CA GLU A 8 28.20 -2.93 15.72
C GLU A 8 29.18 -1.93 15.10
N GLY A 9 30.17 -1.51 15.87
CA GLY A 9 31.15 -0.42 15.72
C GLY A 9 31.71 -0.09 14.33
N GLU A 10 31.81 -1.00 13.38
CA GLU A 10 32.33 -0.73 12.03
C GLU A 10 31.50 -1.42 10.94
N GLY A 11 30.31 -0.90 10.69
CA GLY A 11 29.47 -1.40 9.61
C GLY A 11 28.46 -2.42 10.09
N PHE A 12 27.34 -2.43 9.43
CA PHE A 12 26.27 -3.37 9.63
C PHE A 12 26.73 -4.79 9.25
N GLN A 13 26.78 -5.70 10.21
CA GLN A 13 26.88 -7.13 9.94
C GLN A 13 25.48 -7.73 10.05
N GLY A 14 24.76 -7.73 8.93
CA GLY A 14 23.62 -8.64 8.78
C GLY A 14 24.10 -10.07 8.95
N GLY A 15 23.27 -10.96 9.46
CA GLY A 15 23.57 -12.36 9.65
C GLY A 15 24.28 -12.97 8.45
N THR A 16 24.94 -14.10 8.64
CA THR A 16 25.92 -14.79 7.77
C THR A 16 25.53 -15.03 6.30
N ASN A 17 24.36 -14.61 5.87
CA ASN A 17 24.01 -14.49 4.46
C ASN A 17 24.50 -13.13 3.95
N THR A 18 25.74 -13.11 3.50
CA THR A 18 26.22 -12.06 2.60
C THR A 18 25.24 -11.95 1.45
N PHE A 19 24.39 -10.93 1.49
CA PHE A 19 23.62 -10.54 0.32
C PHE A 19 24.64 -10.04 -0.70
N ILE A 20 25.16 -10.96 -1.48
CA ILE A 20 25.85 -10.60 -2.71
C ILE A 20 24.73 -10.12 -3.62
N ARG A 21 24.49 -8.81 -3.63
CA ARG A 21 23.72 -8.19 -4.69
C ARG A 21 24.26 -8.73 -6.00
N SER A 22 23.43 -9.39 -6.78
CA SER A 22 23.83 -9.79 -8.12
C SER A 22 24.22 -8.52 -8.88
N LYS A 23 25.20 -8.60 -9.77
CA LYS A 23 25.57 -7.46 -10.64
C LYS A 23 24.35 -6.90 -11.39
N LYS A 24 23.31 -7.71 -11.60
CA LYS A 24 22.04 -7.32 -12.22
C LYS A 24 21.20 -6.39 -11.34
N ASP A 25 21.21 -6.55 -10.00
CA ASP A 25 20.41 -5.72 -9.10
C ASP A 25 21.02 -4.34 -8.86
N ASN A 26 22.29 -4.13 -9.20
CA ASN A 26 22.99 -2.86 -9.00
C ASN A 26 22.97 -1.94 -10.23
N THR A 27 22.43 -2.40 -11.36
CA THR A 27 22.47 -1.61 -12.60
C THR A 27 21.35 -0.60 -12.68
N LEU A 28 20.14 -0.92 -12.19
CA LEU A 28 18.94 -0.12 -12.41
C LEU A 28 19.11 1.34 -11.99
N PHE A 29 19.69 1.58 -10.82
CA PHE A 29 19.79 2.92 -10.27
C PHE A 29 21.21 3.46 -10.18
N LYS A 30 22.17 2.81 -10.84
CA LYS A 30 23.57 3.21 -10.76
C LYS A 30 23.78 4.65 -11.20
N ASP A 31 23.16 5.03 -12.31
CA ASP A 31 23.27 6.38 -12.86
C ASP A 31 22.41 7.43 -12.10
N LEU A 32 21.48 6.95 -11.25
CA LEU A 32 20.67 7.80 -10.39
C LEU A 32 21.31 8.01 -9.02
N GLN A 33 22.36 7.26 -8.68
CA GLN A 33 23.03 7.36 -7.40
C GLN A 33 23.78 8.69 -7.26
N VAL A 34 23.64 9.32 -6.11
CA VAL A 34 24.31 10.59 -5.80
C VAL A 34 25.57 10.32 -5.00
N GLU A 35 26.73 10.59 -5.60
CA GLU A 35 28.01 10.48 -4.91
C GLU A 35 28.24 11.63 -3.94
N ASN A 36 28.83 11.33 -2.77
CA ASN A 36 29.14 12.32 -1.73
C ASN A 36 27.94 13.20 -1.37
N ILE A 37 26.77 12.60 -1.29
CA ILE A 37 25.48 13.29 -1.10
C ILE A 37 25.47 14.16 0.18
N GLU A 38 26.23 13.77 1.21
CA GLU A 38 26.36 14.47 2.47
C GLU A 38 26.88 15.92 2.32
N LYS A 39 27.65 16.20 1.25
CA LYS A 39 28.14 17.56 0.93
C LYS A 39 27.03 18.49 0.45
N LEU A 40 25.92 17.91 0.02
CA LEU A 40 24.76 18.64 -0.46
C LEU A 40 23.71 18.88 0.64
N TYR A 41 23.86 18.25 1.80
CA TYR A 41 22.91 18.38 2.90
C TYR A 41 22.84 19.81 3.44
N THR A 42 21.64 20.18 3.89
CA THR A 42 21.46 21.30 4.80
C THR A 42 21.84 20.86 6.22
N GLU A 43 22.04 21.81 7.13
CA GLU A 43 22.35 21.50 8.55
C GLU A 43 21.20 20.77 9.24
N ASP A 44 19.97 20.99 8.77
CA ASP A 44 18.71 20.45 9.30
C ASP A 44 18.09 19.36 8.40
N VAL A 45 18.90 18.69 7.58
CA VAL A 45 18.41 17.61 6.72
C VAL A 45 17.66 16.54 7.52
N ILE A 46 16.51 16.05 6.99
CA ILE A 46 15.63 15.10 7.65
C ILE A 46 15.53 13.82 6.83
N ALA A 47 15.65 12.67 7.50
CA ALA A 47 15.23 11.40 6.94
C ALA A 47 13.75 11.16 7.23
N HIS A 48 12.91 11.24 6.19
CA HIS A 48 11.48 10.93 6.24
C HIS A 48 11.29 9.43 6.09
N ILE A 49 10.84 8.75 7.14
CA ILE A 49 10.80 7.30 7.25
C ILE A 49 9.37 6.78 7.22
N ASP A 50 9.05 5.88 6.29
CA ASP A 50 7.87 5.03 6.37
C ASP A 50 8.07 4.00 7.50
N ALA A 51 7.48 4.29 8.65
CA ALA A 51 7.72 3.55 9.89
C ALA A 51 6.76 2.37 10.09
N ASP A 52 5.66 2.26 9.34
CA ASP A 52 4.76 1.09 9.41
C ASP A 52 5.52 -0.20 9.07
N SER A 53 6.43 -0.13 8.11
CA SER A 53 7.26 -1.27 7.73
C SER A 53 8.26 -1.67 8.83
N ILE A 54 8.78 -0.72 9.60
CA ILE A 54 9.66 -0.98 10.76
C ILE A 54 8.86 -1.65 11.87
N ALA A 55 7.71 -1.06 12.23
CA ALA A 55 6.83 -1.60 13.26
C ALA A 55 6.42 -3.05 12.94
N TYR A 56 5.94 -3.29 11.70
CA TYR A 56 5.51 -4.61 11.27
C TYR A 56 6.63 -5.65 11.30
N LYS A 57 7.80 -5.31 10.73
CA LYS A 57 8.95 -6.23 10.67
C LYS A 57 9.50 -6.55 12.06
N SER A 58 9.61 -5.54 12.92
CA SER A 58 10.10 -5.73 14.29
C SER A 58 9.12 -6.59 15.10
N ALA A 59 7.83 -6.31 15.04
CA ALA A 59 6.82 -7.10 15.72
C ALA A 59 6.76 -8.55 15.20
N SER A 60 6.82 -8.77 13.87
CA SER A 60 6.88 -10.13 13.31
C SER A 60 8.15 -10.89 13.68
N SER A 61 9.27 -10.20 13.93
CA SER A 61 10.54 -10.86 14.25
C SER A 61 10.58 -11.47 15.66
N ILE A 62 9.74 -10.96 16.58
CA ILE A 62 9.66 -11.40 17.97
C ILE A 62 8.58 -12.45 18.22
N GLU A 63 7.90 -12.92 17.20
CA GLU A 63 6.87 -13.96 17.30
C GLU A 63 7.20 -15.18 16.46
N ASP A 64 6.66 -16.34 16.84
CA ASP A 64 6.67 -17.56 16.05
C ASP A 64 5.25 -17.88 15.60
N ASP A 65 5.11 -18.12 14.30
CA ASP A 65 3.89 -18.68 13.74
C ASP A 65 3.88 -20.19 13.92
N PHE A 66 2.72 -20.72 14.30
CA PHE A 66 2.47 -22.16 14.34
C PHE A 66 1.02 -22.45 13.96
N VAL A 67 0.66 -23.70 13.82
CA VAL A 67 -0.73 -24.10 13.59
C VAL A 67 -1.18 -25.06 14.68
N GLU A 68 -2.40 -24.89 15.13
CA GLU A 68 -3.11 -25.81 16.00
C GLU A 68 -4.15 -26.56 15.18
N VAL A 69 -4.27 -27.85 15.38
CA VAL A 69 -5.29 -28.66 14.69
C VAL A 69 -6.41 -29.01 15.66
N VAL A 70 -7.64 -28.78 15.21
CA VAL A 70 -8.86 -29.25 15.86
C VAL A 70 -9.38 -30.42 15.06
N ASN A 71 -9.47 -31.59 15.69
CA ASN A 71 -10.02 -32.79 15.06
C ASN A 71 -11.54 -32.84 15.26
N ASN A 72 -12.28 -32.86 14.17
CA ASN A 72 -13.75 -32.86 14.17
C ASN A 72 -14.36 -34.27 14.29
N LYS A 73 -13.53 -35.34 14.19
CA LYS A 73 -13.97 -36.71 14.45
C LYS A 73 -13.82 -37.05 15.94
N GLU A 74 -14.77 -37.77 16.47
CA GLU A 74 -14.62 -38.39 17.79
C GLU A 74 -13.43 -39.33 17.79
N ASN A 75 -12.51 -39.12 18.72
CA ASN A 75 -11.29 -39.90 18.82
C ASN A 75 -11.42 -40.93 19.93
N ASP A 76 -11.13 -42.17 19.59
CA ASP A 76 -10.80 -43.17 20.62
C ASP A 76 -9.37 -42.90 21.10
N THR A 77 -9.24 -42.24 22.25
CA THR A 77 -7.97 -41.77 22.80
C THR A 77 -7.11 -42.91 23.38
N THR A 78 -7.48 -44.15 23.17
CA THR A 78 -6.82 -45.31 23.85
C THR A 78 -5.58 -45.84 23.15
N LYS A 79 -5.25 -45.38 21.94
CA LYS A 79 -4.12 -45.91 21.17
C LYS A 79 -3.20 -44.80 20.64
N ASP A 80 -2.01 -44.69 21.22
CA ASP A 80 -0.98 -43.74 20.84
C ASP A 80 -0.58 -43.85 19.33
N GLY A 81 -0.55 -42.71 18.66
CA GLY A 81 -0.09 -42.58 17.27
C GLY A 81 -1.10 -43.00 16.19
N LEU A 82 -2.34 -43.35 16.55
CA LEU A 82 -3.47 -43.59 15.64
C LEU A 82 -4.42 -42.42 15.59
N PHE A 83 -4.25 -41.43 16.44
CA PHE A 83 -5.08 -40.24 16.56
C PHE A 83 -4.26 -38.97 16.40
N VAL A 84 -4.94 -37.92 15.98
CA VAL A 84 -4.48 -36.55 16.05
C VAL A 84 -5.36 -35.83 17.09
N PRO A 85 -4.92 -35.67 18.33
CA PRO A 85 -5.70 -34.99 19.37
C PRO A 85 -5.95 -33.52 18.95
N SER A 86 -7.14 -33.00 19.25
CA SER A 86 -7.41 -31.58 19.16
C SER A 86 -6.43 -30.81 20.08
N GLY A 87 -5.93 -29.64 19.62
CA GLY A 87 -4.90 -28.88 20.31
C GLY A 87 -3.47 -29.31 19.98
N THR A 88 -3.27 -30.32 19.10
CA THR A 88 -1.93 -30.66 18.60
C THR A 88 -1.38 -29.51 17.77
N THR A 89 -0.15 -29.09 18.06
CA THR A 89 0.50 -27.96 17.39
C THR A 89 1.60 -28.40 16.44
N PHE A 90 1.73 -27.71 15.31
CA PHE A 90 2.76 -27.92 14.29
C PHE A 90 3.39 -26.59 13.91
N LYS A 91 4.65 -26.63 13.49
CA LYS A 91 5.36 -25.43 13.05
C LYS A 91 4.66 -24.73 11.90
N ASN A 92 4.03 -25.47 11.01
CA ASN A 92 3.24 -24.94 9.89
C ASN A 92 2.32 -26.02 9.29
N LYS A 93 1.43 -25.61 8.39
CA LYS A 93 0.52 -26.53 7.68
C LYS A 93 1.25 -27.64 6.92
N THR A 94 2.46 -27.37 6.42
CA THR A 94 3.26 -28.36 5.66
C THR A 94 3.73 -29.51 6.54
N GLU A 95 4.11 -29.25 7.77
CA GLU A 95 4.48 -30.30 8.72
C GLU A 95 3.30 -31.24 8.99
N PHE A 96 2.10 -30.69 9.12
CA PHE A 96 0.90 -31.47 9.39
C PHE A 96 0.44 -32.29 8.15
N LYS A 97 0.18 -31.64 7.02
CA LYS A 97 -0.44 -32.25 5.83
C LYS A 97 0.50 -32.49 4.64
N GLY A 98 1.71 -31.96 4.70
CA GLY A 98 2.67 -31.96 3.61
C GLY A 98 2.49 -30.78 2.64
N ALA A 99 3.45 -30.66 1.70
CA ALA A 99 3.56 -29.56 0.75
C ALA A 99 2.74 -29.77 -0.54
N ALA A 100 1.61 -30.46 -0.48
CA ALA A 100 0.80 -30.70 -1.67
C ALA A 100 0.34 -29.39 -2.31
N ARG A 101 0.68 -29.20 -3.58
CA ARG A 101 0.27 -28.05 -4.40
C ARG A 101 -1.23 -28.09 -4.77
N THR A 102 -1.84 -29.26 -4.65
CA THR A 102 -3.26 -29.47 -4.94
C THR A 102 -4.05 -29.41 -3.64
N GLU A 103 -5.02 -28.55 -3.59
CA GLU A 103 -5.91 -28.41 -2.44
C GLU A 103 -6.56 -29.76 -2.09
N GLY A 104 -6.69 -30.06 -0.80
CA GLY A 104 -7.29 -31.30 -0.32
C GLY A 104 -6.40 -32.55 -0.34
N LYS A 105 -5.09 -32.46 -0.67
CA LYS A 105 -4.20 -33.64 -0.68
C LYS A 105 -3.24 -33.67 0.51
N ILE A 106 -3.10 -34.85 1.10
CA ILE A 106 -2.07 -35.20 2.08
C ILE A 106 -0.85 -35.71 1.32
N THR A 107 0.33 -35.21 1.68
CA THR A 107 1.59 -35.63 1.01
C THR A 107 2.27 -36.71 1.81
N ALA A 108 2.82 -37.71 1.13
CA ALA A 108 3.58 -38.79 1.73
C ALA A 108 4.70 -38.26 2.62
N GLY A 109 4.83 -38.83 3.83
CA GLY A 109 5.80 -38.47 4.86
C GLY A 109 5.38 -37.30 5.75
N SER A 110 4.23 -36.67 5.54
CA SER A 110 3.67 -35.69 6.49
C SER A 110 3.17 -36.39 7.75
N TYR A 111 2.95 -35.59 8.82
CA TYR A 111 2.44 -36.15 10.08
C TYR A 111 1.13 -36.91 9.89
N LEU A 112 0.17 -36.33 9.17
CA LEU A 112 -1.14 -36.95 8.91
C LEU A 112 -1.03 -38.20 8.02
N ASP A 113 -0.10 -38.22 7.05
CA ASP A 113 0.20 -39.40 6.26
C ASP A 113 0.73 -40.55 7.14
N ILE A 114 1.68 -40.26 8.02
CA ILE A 114 2.25 -41.26 8.96
C ILE A 114 1.15 -41.84 9.87
N VAL A 115 0.25 -41.00 10.37
CA VAL A 115 -0.91 -41.43 11.16
C VAL A 115 -1.82 -42.32 10.31
N ASN A 116 -2.11 -41.94 9.08
CA ASN A 116 -2.96 -42.72 8.17
C ASN A 116 -2.37 -44.10 7.81
N VAL A 117 -1.06 -44.17 7.56
CA VAL A 117 -0.39 -45.46 7.36
C VAL A 117 -0.56 -46.39 8.54
N LYS A 118 -0.45 -45.90 9.77
CA LYS A 118 -0.70 -46.70 10.98
C LYS A 118 -2.17 -47.15 11.10
N ARG A 119 -3.10 -46.23 10.79
CA ARG A 119 -4.55 -46.52 10.80
C ARG A 119 -4.92 -47.60 9.78
N GLU A 120 -4.30 -47.54 8.58
CA GLU A 120 -4.52 -48.57 7.53
C GLU A 120 -4.08 -49.95 8.01
N VAL A 121 -2.92 -50.04 8.67
CA VAL A 121 -2.41 -51.32 9.25
C VAL A 121 -3.38 -51.90 10.29
N GLU A 122 -4.01 -51.04 11.09
CA GLU A 122 -4.98 -51.42 12.10
C GLU A 122 -6.41 -51.58 11.57
N GLY A 123 -6.62 -51.39 10.25
CA GLY A 123 -7.94 -51.49 9.60
C GLY A 123 -8.91 -50.37 10.00
N LEU A 124 -8.41 -49.22 10.41
CA LEU A 124 -9.20 -48.05 10.78
C LEU A 124 -9.48 -47.18 9.56
N GLU A 125 -10.57 -46.42 9.61
CA GLU A 125 -10.88 -45.42 8.60
C GLU A 125 -9.77 -44.36 8.55
N LEU A 126 -9.31 -44.00 7.33
CA LEU A 126 -8.27 -42.99 7.16
C LEU A 126 -8.82 -41.58 7.38
N TYR A 127 -8.00 -40.72 7.90
CA TYR A 127 -8.31 -39.32 8.00
C TYR A 127 -8.18 -38.60 6.64
N THR A 128 -9.10 -37.68 6.41
CA THR A 128 -9.03 -36.68 5.34
C THR A 128 -8.69 -35.31 5.90
N LEU A 129 -8.42 -34.32 5.05
CA LEU A 129 -8.19 -32.96 5.55
C LEU A 129 -9.47 -32.31 6.08
N ASP A 130 -10.63 -32.72 5.59
CA ASP A 130 -11.94 -32.22 6.04
C ASP A 130 -12.29 -32.65 7.47
N ASP A 131 -11.58 -33.64 8.01
CA ASP A 131 -11.71 -34.06 9.41
C ASP A 131 -11.04 -33.08 10.39
N PHE A 132 -10.30 -32.07 9.88
CA PHE A 132 -9.53 -31.17 10.71
C PHE A 132 -9.78 -29.70 10.36
N GLU A 133 -9.91 -28.88 11.39
CA GLU A 133 -9.72 -27.45 11.28
C GLU A 133 -8.26 -27.12 11.62
N ILE A 134 -7.58 -26.38 10.73
CA ILE A 134 -6.18 -25.97 10.91
C ILE A 134 -6.16 -24.48 11.24
N VAL A 135 -6.00 -24.17 12.50
CA VAL A 135 -6.07 -22.81 13.06
C VAL A 135 -4.66 -22.22 13.13
N PRO A 136 -4.34 -21.15 12.40
CA PRO A 136 -3.11 -20.40 12.59
C PRO A 136 -3.06 -19.82 14.01
N LYS A 137 -1.89 -19.83 14.61
CA LYS A 137 -1.63 -19.27 15.95
C LYS A 137 -0.27 -18.59 15.97
N LYS A 138 -0.12 -17.66 16.90
CA LYS A 138 1.13 -16.94 17.16
C LYS A 138 1.49 -16.98 18.63
N LYS A 139 2.78 -16.95 18.92
CA LYS A 139 3.31 -16.80 20.28
C LYS A 139 4.54 -15.91 20.29
N LEU A 140 4.74 -15.19 21.36
CA LEU A 140 5.93 -14.39 21.56
C LEU A 140 7.14 -15.28 21.87
N LYS A 141 8.30 -14.93 21.29
CA LYS A 141 9.55 -15.70 21.46
C LYS A 141 10.24 -15.43 22.80
N TYR A 142 10.10 -14.22 23.32
CA TYR A 142 10.94 -13.70 24.41
C TYR A 142 10.13 -13.36 25.68
N GLU A 143 9.03 -14.06 25.94
CA GLU A 143 8.18 -13.83 27.13
C GLU A 143 8.96 -13.91 28.44
N ASN A 144 9.97 -14.78 28.51
CA ASN A 144 10.80 -14.99 29.71
C ASN A 144 12.16 -14.24 29.61
N GLY A 145 12.24 -13.25 28.74
CA GLY A 145 13.45 -12.50 28.49
C GLY A 145 14.41 -13.17 27.49
N ALA A 146 15.46 -12.45 27.14
CA ALA A 146 16.50 -12.91 26.22
C ALA A 146 17.81 -12.16 26.45
N THR A 147 18.92 -12.74 26.00
CA THR A 147 20.20 -12.03 25.82
C THR A 147 20.46 -11.91 24.33
N ILE A 148 20.48 -10.70 23.80
CA ILE A 148 20.70 -10.41 22.39
C ILE A 148 21.82 -9.38 22.28
N ASP A 149 22.83 -9.66 21.47
CA ASP A 149 24.00 -8.80 21.28
C ASP A 149 24.70 -8.39 22.59
N GLY A 150 24.65 -9.27 23.62
CA GLY A 150 25.24 -9.04 24.92
C GLY A 150 24.38 -8.18 25.87
N LEU A 151 23.22 -7.76 25.45
CA LEU A 151 22.24 -7.02 26.25
C LEU A 151 21.18 -7.98 26.80
N GLU A 152 20.77 -7.77 28.05
CA GLU A 152 19.72 -8.57 28.70
C GLU A 152 18.38 -7.84 28.60
N PHE A 153 17.37 -8.56 28.14
CA PHE A 153 15.98 -8.09 28.01
C PHE A 153 15.06 -8.94 28.88
N LYS A 154 14.08 -8.32 29.50
CA LYS A 154 13.16 -8.98 30.44
C LYS A 154 11.97 -9.65 29.77
N ASN A 155 11.54 -9.12 28.64
CA ASN A 155 10.35 -9.56 27.91
C ASN A 155 10.43 -9.24 26.41
N SER A 156 9.42 -9.67 25.67
CA SER A 156 9.34 -9.45 24.23
C SER A 156 9.19 -7.98 23.84
N GLU A 157 8.60 -7.14 24.68
CA GLU A 157 8.44 -5.70 24.39
C GLU A 157 9.78 -4.99 24.40
N GLU A 158 10.64 -5.26 25.40
CA GLU A 158 12.00 -4.67 25.45
C GLU A 158 12.83 -5.10 24.21
N VAL A 159 12.69 -6.34 23.75
CA VAL A 159 13.34 -6.82 22.52
C VAL A 159 12.76 -6.11 21.28
N LEU A 160 11.44 -5.91 21.24
CA LEU A 160 10.77 -5.18 20.15
C LEU A 160 11.32 -3.75 20.03
N TYR A 161 11.40 -3.03 21.14
CA TYR A 161 11.90 -1.65 21.18
C TYR A 161 13.36 -1.58 20.71
N TYR A 162 14.21 -2.48 21.19
CA TYR A 162 15.58 -2.59 20.75
C TYR A 162 15.70 -2.83 19.23
N PHE A 163 14.84 -3.68 18.67
CA PHE A 163 14.85 -3.92 17.22
C PHE A 163 14.44 -2.69 16.41
N MET A 164 13.44 -1.95 16.87
CA MET A 164 13.01 -0.73 16.20
C MET A 164 14.07 0.37 16.27
N ASP A 165 14.68 0.56 17.43
CA ASP A 165 15.77 1.53 17.62
C ASP A 165 16.95 1.19 16.71
N ASN A 166 17.30 -0.09 16.59
CA ASN A 166 18.34 -0.55 15.68
C ASN A 166 18.03 -0.23 14.21
N TRP A 167 16.78 -0.38 13.77
CA TRP A 167 16.38 0.01 12.43
C TRP A 167 16.62 1.50 12.19
N ILE A 168 16.19 2.34 13.11
CA ILE A 168 16.30 3.80 12.99
C ILE A 168 17.76 4.23 13.03
N GLU A 169 18.56 3.72 13.96
CA GLU A 169 20.00 4.01 14.05
C GLU A 169 20.76 3.54 12.81
N CYS A 170 20.38 2.40 12.22
CA CYS A 170 20.94 1.96 10.95
C CYS A 170 20.59 2.91 9.79
N ILE A 171 19.36 3.42 9.74
CA ILE A 171 18.95 4.41 8.74
C ILE A 171 19.79 5.69 8.90
N LYS A 172 19.89 6.24 10.10
CA LYS A 172 20.73 7.43 10.38
C LYS A 172 22.18 7.22 9.93
N LYS A 173 22.77 6.11 10.34
CA LYS A 173 24.16 5.76 10.00
C LYS A 173 24.37 5.60 8.49
N GLN A 174 23.44 4.96 7.79
CA GLN A 174 23.56 4.71 6.36
C GLN A 174 23.23 5.93 5.50
N THR A 175 22.35 6.80 5.95
CA THR A 175 22.02 8.04 5.24
C THR A 175 22.95 9.21 5.63
N LEU A 176 23.71 9.08 6.72
CA LEU A 176 24.46 10.16 7.34
C LEU A 176 23.58 11.33 7.76
N VAL A 177 22.34 11.03 8.23
CA VAL A 177 21.35 12.02 8.67
C VAL A 177 20.91 11.66 10.09
N ASP A 178 21.15 12.58 11.03
CA ASP A 178 20.79 12.40 12.44
C ASP A 178 19.30 12.70 12.71
N ASN A 179 18.73 13.66 11.99
CA ASN A 179 17.34 14.04 12.19
C ASN A 179 16.42 13.08 11.44
N VAL A 180 15.51 12.46 12.16
CA VAL A 180 14.50 11.57 11.58
C VAL A 180 13.10 12.12 11.82
N LYS A 181 12.18 11.84 10.90
CA LYS A 181 10.75 12.01 11.09
C LYS A 181 10.04 10.76 10.60
N LEU A 182 9.30 10.13 11.49
CA LEU A 182 8.58 8.90 11.22
C LEU A 182 7.15 9.19 10.75
N TYR A 183 6.64 8.35 9.86
CA TYR A 183 5.26 8.44 9.38
C TYR A 183 4.59 7.09 9.57
N LEU A 184 3.40 7.09 10.17
CA LEU A 184 2.59 5.90 10.42
C LEU A 184 1.18 6.10 9.87
N GLY A 185 0.58 5.07 9.31
CA GLY A 185 -0.78 5.11 8.76
C GLY A 185 -1.84 5.15 9.85
N ALA A 186 -2.95 5.83 9.62
CA ALA A 186 -4.06 5.94 10.59
C ALA A 186 -5.18 4.91 10.38
N GLY A 187 -5.08 4.04 9.38
CA GLY A 187 -6.07 3.01 9.13
C GLY A 187 -6.72 3.07 7.75
N LYS A 188 -7.98 3.51 7.63
CA LYS A 188 -8.68 3.52 6.34
C LYS A 188 -8.11 4.59 5.41
N VAL A 189 -7.82 4.20 4.18
CA VAL A 189 -7.29 5.08 3.14
C VAL A 189 -8.32 5.25 2.01
N HIS A 190 -8.20 6.35 1.26
CA HIS A 190 -9.14 6.65 0.17
C HIS A 190 -9.26 5.52 -0.86
N ARG A 191 -8.16 4.79 -1.13
CA ARG A 191 -8.13 3.67 -2.08
C ARG A 191 -9.06 2.51 -1.71
N HIS A 192 -9.40 2.37 -0.41
CA HIS A 192 -10.35 1.34 0.03
C HIS A 192 -11.80 1.59 -0.40
N PHE A 193 -12.13 2.82 -0.80
CA PHE A 193 -13.47 3.22 -1.23
C PHE A 193 -13.63 3.25 -2.74
N ILE A 194 -12.55 3.01 -3.50
CA ILE A 194 -12.65 2.95 -4.95
C ILE A 194 -13.41 1.68 -5.34
N GLN A 195 -14.44 1.85 -6.14
CA GLN A 195 -15.24 0.76 -6.70
C GLN A 195 -14.46 0.03 -7.80
N LEU A 196 -13.56 -0.86 -7.40
CA LEU A 196 -12.79 -1.72 -8.27
C LEU A 196 -13.47 -3.10 -8.38
N PRO A 197 -13.15 -3.93 -9.40
CA PRO A 197 -13.64 -5.30 -9.47
C PRO A 197 -13.22 -6.17 -8.27
N LYS A 198 -12.16 -5.79 -7.58
CA LYS A 198 -11.67 -6.40 -6.35
C LYS A 198 -11.26 -5.30 -5.38
N ARG A 199 -11.53 -5.48 -4.09
CA ARG A 199 -11.17 -4.50 -3.07
C ARG A 199 -9.65 -4.28 -3.02
N TYR A 200 -9.24 -3.02 -2.96
CA TYR A 200 -7.83 -2.65 -2.82
C TYR A 200 -7.23 -3.27 -1.55
N LYS A 201 -6.08 -3.93 -1.67
CA LYS A 201 -5.38 -4.65 -0.58
C LYS A 201 -6.24 -5.70 0.16
N GLU A 202 -7.25 -6.28 -0.51
CA GLU A 202 -8.16 -7.27 0.09
C GLU A 202 -7.42 -8.45 0.73
N ALA A 203 -6.34 -8.92 0.09
CA ALA A 203 -5.54 -10.02 0.63
C ALA A 203 -4.93 -9.74 2.02
N ARG A 204 -4.89 -8.47 2.44
CA ARG A 204 -4.38 -8.06 3.76
C ARG A 204 -5.46 -8.02 4.83
N VAL A 205 -6.74 -8.10 4.47
CA VAL A 205 -7.86 -8.01 5.43
C VAL A 205 -7.89 -9.23 6.35
N ASP A 206 -7.63 -10.42 5.77
CA ASP A 206 -7.66 -11.69 6.49
C ASP A 206 -6.28 -12.09 7.05
N MET A 207 -5.26 -11.24 6.87
CA MET A 207 -3.94 -11.53 7.43
C MET A 207 -3.91 -11.23 8.93
N GLU A 208 -3.55 -12.23 9.69
CA GLU A 208 -3.32 -12.08 11.12
C GLU A 208 -2.13 -11.14 11.37
N ARG A 209 -2.39 -10.05 12.08
CA ARG A 209 -1.37 -9.05 12.39
C ARG A 209 -0.41 -9.57 13.46
N PRO A 210 0.84 -9.06 13.51
CA PRO A 210 1.75 -9.34 14.61
C PRO A 210 1.15 -8.97 15.97
N LEU A 211 1.42 -9.79 16.98
CA LEU A 211 0.84 -9.68 18.33
C LEU A 211 1.10 -8.32 18.97
N LEU A 212 2.33 -7.80 18.85
CA LEU A 212 2.75 -6.51 19.43
C LEU A 212 2.85 -5.40 18.38
N LEU A 213 2.04 -5.45 17.33
CA LEU A 213 2.10 -4.40 16.29
C LEU A 213 1.62 -3.04 16.82
N GLN A 214 0.59 -3.02 17.67
CA GLN A 214 0.09 -1.76 18.21
C GLN A 214 1.12 -1.15 19.17
N GLU A 215 1.69 -1.94 20.06
CA GLU A 215 2.77 -1.54 20.98
C GLU A 215 3.98 -0.99 20.23
N ALA A 216 4.34 -1.63 19.10
CA ALA A 216 5.41 -1.12 18.23
C ALA A 216 5.09 0.28 17.69
N ARG A 217 3.87 0.49 17.23
CA ARG A 217 3.43 1.78 16.70
C ARG A 217 3.39 2.87 17.77
N ASP A 218 2.85 2.53 18.94
CA ASP A 218 2.75 3.45 20.08
C ASP A 218 4.15 3.86 20.55
N TYR A 219 5.08 2.92 20.67
CA TYR A 219 6.47 3.20 21.00
C TYR A 219 7.12 4.20 20.02
N LEU A 220 6.94 4.00 18.70
CA LEU A 220 7.50 4.89 17.69
C LEU A 220 6.89 6.29 17.75
N LEU A 221 5.58 6.39 18.02
CA LEU A 221 4.88 7.68 18.17
C LEU A 221 5.34 8.45 19.42
N GLU A 222 5.64 7.75 20.52
CA GLU A 222 6.01 8.35 21.79
C GLU A 222 7.50 8.74 21.86
N ASN A 223 8.38 7.97 21.22
CA ASN A 223 9.82 8.09 21.42
C ASN A 223 10.55 8.81 20.27
N TYR A 224 9.89 9.04 19.15
CA TYR A 224 10.49 9.69 17.97
C TYR A 224 9.63 10.85 17.46
N PRO A 225 10.23 11.86 16.80
CA PRO A 225 9.47 12.82 16.02
C PRO A 225 8.62 12.11 14.97
N SER A 226 7.32 11.99 15.20
CA SER A 226 6.42 11.16 14.43
C SER A 226 5.19 11.92 13.96
N GLU A 227 4.61 11.46 12.86
CA GLU A 227 3.35 11.94 12.31
C GLU A 227 2.43 10.75 12.02
N LEU A 228 1.24 10.77 12.60
CA LEU A 228 0.18 9.87 12.18
C LEU A 228 -0.48 10.44 10.92
N ALA A 229 -0.51 9.67 9.84
CA ALA A 229 -1.12 10.12 8.59
C ALA A 229 -2.59 10.54 8.84
N PRO A 230 -3.06 11.64 8.27
CA PRO A 230 -4.47 11.99 8.32
C PRO A 230 -5.35 10.86 7.76
N GLU A 231 -6.60 10.80 8.19
CA GLU A 231 -7.57 9.85 7.63
C GLU A 231 -7.65 10.02 6.09
N GLY A 232 -7.68 8.91 5.39
CA GLY A 232 -7.68 8.89 3.92
C GLY A 232 -6.30 8.80 3.28
N TYR A 233 -5.20 8.97 4.04
CA TYR A 233 -3.83 8.90 3.52
C TYR A 233 -3.07 7.68 4.05
N GLU A 234 -2.20 7.13 3.21
CA GLU A 234 -1.20 6.14 3.62
C GLU A 234 0.05 6.84 4.19
N ALA A 235 0.82 6.13 5.03
CA ALA A 235 2.06 6.67 5.60
C ALA A 235 3.08 7.02 4.50
N ASP A 236 3.21 6.16 3.50
CA ASP A 236 4.10 6.34 2.34
C ASP A 236 3.74 7.57 1.50
N GLU A 237 2.45 7.92 1.37
CA GLU A 237 2.01 9.16 0.72
C GLU A 237 2.48 10.41 1.50
N ARG A 238 2.52 10.33 2.83
CA ARG A 238 3.02 11.44 3.67
C ARG A 238 4.53 11.58 3.54
N VAL A 239 5.26 10.46 3.49
CA VAL A 239 6.71 10.45 3.20
C VAL A 239 6.99 11.07 1.84
N ASP A 240 6.25 10.67 0.81
CA ASP A 240 6.41 11.19 -0.55
C ASP A 240 6.08 12.69 -0.63
N ALA A 241 5.01 13.15 0.01
CA ALA A 241 4.64 14.56 0.05
C ALA A 241 5.72 15.43 0.71
N ALA A 242 6.29 14.97 1.83
CA ALA A 242 7.37 15.66 2.53
C ALA A 242 8.63 15.71 1.66
N ALA A 243 9.07 14.57 1.15
CA ALA A 243 10.27 14.47 0.31
C ALA A 243 10.13 15.24 -1.02
N PHE A 244 8.93 15.29 -1.61
CA PHE A 244 8.68 16.09 -2.80
C PHE A 244 8.80 17.60 -2.54
N LYS A 245 8.29 18.07 -1.39
CA LYS A 245 8.47 19.45 -0.96
C LYS A 245 9.97 19.81 -0.84
N ASP A 246 10.75 18.92 -0.21
CA ASP A 246 12.19 19.10 -0.06
C ASP A 246 12.92 19.04 -1.40
N TYR A 247 12.48 18.19 -2.32
CA TYR A 247 13.03 18.14 -3.66
C TYR A 247 12.76 19.42 -4.46
N LEU A 248 11.58 20.03 -4.32
CA LEU A 248 11.30 21.34 -4.92
C LEU A 248 12.21 22.44 -4.36
N ASN A 249 12.57 22.36 -3.06
CA ASN A 249 13.55 23.25 -2.45
C ASN A 249 14.95 22.99 -3.00
N TYR A 250 15.37 21.72 -3.10
CA TYR A 250 16.63 21.33 -3.74
C TYR A 250 16.77 21.91 -5.15
N ARG A 251 15.75 21.86 -5.97
CA ARG A 251 15.77 22.45 -7.34
C ARG A 251 16.05 23.94 -7.35
N LYS A 252 15.73 24.67 -6.29
CA LYS A 252 15.98 26.11 -6.15
C LYS A 252 17.35 26.41 -5.57
N THR A 253 17.80 25.60 -4.63
CA THR A 253 18.98 25.92 -3.78
C THR A 253 20.20 25.05 -4.08
N GLY A 254 20.02 23.89 -4.71
CA GLY A 254 21.06 22.86 -4.87
C GLY A 254 21.38 22.13 -3.56
N LYS A 255 20.64 22.38 -2.46
CA LYS A 255 20.84 21.76 -1.15
C LYS A 255 19.70 20.81 -0.83
N ILE A 256 20.04 19.67 -0.21
CA ILE A 256 19.12 18.60 0.15
C ILE A 256 18.69 18.78 1.60
N SER A 257 17.39 19.03 1.81
CA SER A 257 16.77 19.17 3.13
C SER A 257 15.99 17.93 3.58
N GLY A 258 15.77 16.96 2.69
CA GLY A 258 15.07 15.74 3.05
C GLY A 258 15.37 14.57 2.15
N ILE A 259 15.32 13.37 2.74
CA ILE A 259 15.50 12.06 2.08
C ILE A 259 14.33 11.17 2.46
N LYS A 260 13.68 10.54 1.50
CA LYS A 260 12.67 9.52 1.77
C LYS A 260 13.32 8.16 1.99
N CYS A 261 12.96 7.53 3.11
CA CYS A 261 13.43 6.22 3.51
C CYS A 261 12.25 5.26 3.56
N SER A 262 12.16 4.38 2.57
CA SER A 262 11.10 3.39 2.47
C SER A 262 11.60 2.12 1.81
N ILE A 263 10.94 1.00 2.12
CA ILE A 263 11.18 -0.28 1.44
C ILE A 263 10.28 -0.47 0.23
N ASP A 264 9.20 0.32 0.14
CA ASP A 264 8.23 0.20 -0.93
C ASP A 264 8.75 0.85 -2.23
N LYS A 265 8.53 0.14 -3.33
CA LYS A 265 8.86 0.61 -4.69
C LYS A 265 7.97 1.78 -5.14
N ASP A 266 6.75 1.89 -4.58
CA ASP A 266 5.77 2.90 -5.01
C ASP A 266 6.26 4.32 -4.73
N ASN A 267 7.14 4.50 -3.75
CA ASN A 267 7.88 5.74 -3.52
C ASN A 267 8.75 6.20 -4.71
N TRP A 268 8.98 5.35 -5.71
CA TRP A 268 9.75 5.71 -6.90
C TRP A 268 8.92 6.45 -7.97
N ASN A 269 7.62 6.58 -7.77
CA ASN A 269 6.74 7.39 -8.61
C ASN A 269 7.02 8.90 -8.49
N THR A 270 7.43 9.35 -7.31
CA THR A 270 7.55 10.76 -6.97
C THR A 270 9.00 11.21 -6.92
N ALA A 271 9.29 12.40 -7.45
CA ALA A 271 10.61 13.00 -7.39
C ALA A 271 11.09 13.19 -5.94
N GLY A 272 12.38 12.94 -5.72
CA GLY A 272 13.00 13.04 -4.40
C GLY A 272 14.33 12.31 -4.33
N PHE A 273 14.96 12.37 -3.17
CA PHE A 273 16.10 11.55 -2.81
C PHE A 273 15.60 10.34 -2.04
N SER A 274 15.88 9.13 -2.50
CA SER A 274 15.30 7.90 -1.96
C SER A 274 16.37 6.93 -1.49
N PHE A 275 16.19 6.40 -0.29
CA PHE A 275 16.99 5.37 0.34
C PHE A 275 16.13 4.15 0.68
N ASN A 276 16.52 2.97 0.20
CA ASN A 276 15.87 1.71 0.57
C ASN A 276 16.61 1.04 1.71
N TYR A 277 16.08 1.15 2.92
CA TYR A 277 16.76 0.69 4.13
C TYR A 277 16.80 -0.84 4.32
N THR A 278 16.24 -1.64 3.41
CA THR A 278 16.41 -3.10 3.43
C THR A 278 17.43 -3.61 2.42
N LYS A 279 17.64 -2.87 1.34
CA LYS A 279 18.54 -3.28 0.26
C LYS A 279 19.91 -2.65 0.38
N ASP A 280 19.99 -1.47 0.95
CA ASP A 280 21.17 -0.62 0.87
C ASP A 280 22.00 -0.57 2.15
N PHE A 281 21.62 -1.32 3.21
CA PHE A 281 22.36 -1.38 4.47
C PHE A 281 23.78 -1.95 4.39
N HIS A 282 24.04 -2.77 3.39
CA HIS A 282 25.32 -3.48 3.28
C HIS A 282 26.44 -2.66 2.62
N PHE A 283 26.15 -1.43 2.23
CA PHE A 283 27.13 -0.57 1.58
C PHE A 283 27.84 0.33 2.57
N LYS A 284 29.13 0.52 2.37
CA LYS A 284 29.96 1.41 3.18
C LYS A 284 29.52 2.88 3.09
N TYR A 285 28.97 3.28 1.96
CA TYR A 285 28.53 4.65 1.69
C TYR A 285 27.04 4.67 1.40
N PRO A 286 26.35 5.80 1.64
CA PRO A 286 24.93 5.96 1.32
C PRO A 286 24.64 5.59 -0.13
N GLN A 287 23.61 4.76 -0.32
CA GLN A 287 23.12 4.37 -1.65
C GLN A 287 21.82 5.11 -1.95
N ILE A 288 21.89 6.43 -1.91
CA ILE A 288 20.73 7.30 -2.13
C ILE A 288 20.63 7.61 -3.61
N ILE A 289 19.48 7.35 -4.18
CA ILE A 289 19.17 7.67 -5.57
C ILE A 289 18.38 8.97 -5.68
N LYS A 290 18.68 9.74 -6.71
CA LYS A 290 17.88 10.89 -7.10
C LYS A 290 16.82 10.45 -8.11
N ILE A 291 15.56 10.59 -7.75
CA ILE A 291 14.44 10.40 -8.66
C ILE A 291 14.00 11.76 -9.16
N ASP A 292 14.02 11.94 -10.46
CA ASP A 292 13.55 13.14 -11.13
C ASP A 292 12.31 12.82 -11.95
N SER A 293 11.17 13.25 -11.45
CA SER A 293 9.87 13.13 -12.13
C SER A 293 9.16 14.47 -12.05
N THR A 294 9.49 15.31 -13.00
CA THR A 294 9.01 16.68 -13.10
C THR A 294 8.37 16.90 -14.47
N ASP A 295 8.05 18.14 -14.78
CA ASP A 295 7.54 18.53 -16.10
C ASP A 295 8.54 18.31 -17.25
N LEU A 296 9.81 18.10 -16.89
CA LEU A 296 10.92 17.96 -17.84
C LEU A 296 11.50 16.54 -17.91
N SER A 297 11.13 15.67 -16.94
CA SER A 297 11.66 14.31 -16.84
C SER A 297 10.56 13.30 -16.64
N VAL A 298 10.70 12.17 -17.29
CA VAL A 298 9.77 11.03 -17.20
C VAL A 298 10.28 9.89 -16.31
N GLY A 299 11.51 9.98 -15.79
CA GLY A 299 12.16 8.89 -15.08
C GLY A 299 12.84 7.90 -16.06
N CYS A 300 12.97 6.64 -15.62
CA CYS A 300 13.62 5.60 -16.41
C CYS A 300 12.94 4.23 -16.25
N LEU A 301 13.26 3.32 -17.18
CA LEU A 301 12.88 1.91 -17.14
C LEU A 301 14.12 1.05 -17.33
N GLU A 302 14.24 -0.04 -16.54
CA GLU A 302 15.36 -0.99 -16.66
C GLU A 302 14.94 -2.40 -16.24
N TRP A 303 15.57 -3.39 -16.84
CA TRP A 303 15.41 -4.80 -16.46
C TRP A 303 16.32 -5.17 -15.29
N SER A 304 15.73 -5.78 -14.26
CA SER A 304 16.42 -6.38 -13.13
C SER A 304 16.10 -7.87 -13.10
N GLY A 305 16.92 -8.67 -13.72
CA GLY A 305 16.59 -10.08 -13.98
C GLY A 305 15.43 -10.19 -14.97
N ASP A 306 14.35 -10.83 -14.53
CA ASP A 306 13.12 -10.97 -15.31
C ASP A 306 12.06 -9.89 -14.97
N ASP A 307 12.36 -9.04 -13.98
CA ASP A 307 11.47 -7.97 -13.53
C ASP A 307 11.79 -6.66 -14.23
N LEU A 308 10.77 -5.99 -14.74
CA LEU A 308 10.86 -4.62 -15.21
C LEU A 308 10.62 -3.65 -14.06
N LYS A 309 11.57 -2.75 -13.85
CA LYS A 309 11.53 -1.71 -12.82
C LYS A 309 11.58 -0.33 -13.47
N GLY A 310 11.17 0.69 -12.72
CA GLY A 310 11.18 2.05 -13.22
C GLY A 310 11.14 3.10 -12.13
N THR A 311 11.26 4.35 -12.54
CA THR A 311 11.09 5.54 -11.70
C THR A 311 10.25 6.59 -12.41
N GLY A 312 9.67 7.50 -11.65
CA GLY A 312 8.95 8.65 -12.18
C GLY A 312 7.69 8.29 -12.97
N LEU A 313 7.36 9.11 -13.97
CA LEU A 313 6.15 8.94 -14.76
C LEU A 313 6.14 7.63 -15.57
N LEU A 314 7.31 7.14 -16.01
CA LEU A 314 7.41 5.84 -16.66
C LEU A 314 7.04 4.69 -15.70
N PHE A 315 7.36 4.82 -14.42
CA PHE A 315 6.91 3.84 -13.41
C PHE A 315 5.40 3.96 -13.15
N THR A 316 4.86 5.15 -13.06
CA THR A 316 3.40 5.36 -13.00
C THR A 316 2.70 4.72 -14.21
N ALA A 317 3.22 4.92 -15.43
CA ALA A 317 2.70 4.30 -16.64
C ALA A 317 2.82 2.76 -16.60
N LEU A 318 3.91 2.23 -16.03
CA LEU A 318 4.11 0.80 -15.82
C LEU A 318 3.00 0.22 -14.94
N GLN A 319 2.72 0.86 -13.81
CA GLN A 319 1.67 0.44 -12.88
C GLN A 319 0.26 0.60 -13.49
N LEU A 320 0.01 1.62 -14.32
CA LEU A 320 -1.26 1.79 -15.02
C LEU A 320 -1.50 0.71 -16.10
N CYS A 321 -0.45 0.32 -16.83
CA CYS A 321 -0.56 -0.61 -17.95
C CYS A 321 -0.33 -2.08 -17.54
N LEU A 322 0.45 -2.32 -16.49
CA LEU A 322 0.66 -3.63 -15.89
C LEU A 322 -0.01 -3.65 -14.51
N GLU A 323 -0.10 -4.82 -13.95
CA GLU A 323 -0.91 -5.05 -12.76
C GLU A 323 -0.03 -5.14 -11.51
N ASP A 324 -0.58 -4.75 -10.35
CA ASP A 324 0.01 -5.02 -9.05
C ASP A 324 -0.93 -5.96 -8.26
N SER A 325 -0.64 -7.26 -8.34
CA SER A 325 -1.43 -8.27 -7.66
C SER A 325 -1.31 -8.21 -6.14
N ALA A 326 -0.21 -7.63 -5.62
CA ALA A 326 0.00 -7.49 -4.18
C ALA A 326 -0.98 -6.48 -3.55
N ASP A 327 -1.27 -5.41 -4.29
CA ASP A 327 -2.23 -4.40 -3.87
C ASP A 327 -3.67 -4.70 -4.34
N GLY A 328 -3.85 -5.80 -5.07
CA GLY A 328 -5.16 -6.18 -5.61
C GLY A 328 -5.64 -5.23 -6.69
N TYR A 329 -4.71 -4.56 -7.37
CA TYR A 329 -4.98 -3.58 -8.40
C TYR A 329 -4.47 -4.03 -9.77
N GLY A 330 -5.21 -3.66 -10.81
CA GLY A 330 -4.77 -3.86 -12.20
C GLY A 330 -5.82 -3.39 -13.18
N SER A 331 -5.40 -2.66 -14.20
CA SER A 331 -6.31 -2.15 -15.23
C SER A 331 -7.10 -3.25 -15.96
N ARG A 332 -6.61 -4.49 -15.92
CA ARG A 332 -7.22 -5.66 -16.59
C ARG A 332 -7.40 -6.85 -15.65
N LEU A 333 -6.61 -6.95 -14.58
CA LEU A 333 -6.39 -8.17 -13.80
C LEU A 333 -7.70 -8.82 -13.32
N PHE A 334 -8.56 -8.03 -12.70
CA PHE A 334 -9.79 -8.52 -12.09
C PHE A 334 -11.06 -8.24 -12.91
N LEU A 335 -10.94 -7.62 -14.08
CA LEU A 335 -12.08 -7.43 -14.98
C LEU A 335 -12.63 -8.78 -15.48
N PRO A 336 -13.92 -8.86 -15.82
CA PRO A 336 -14.53 -10.03 -16.45
C PRO A 336 -13.76 -10.50 -17.68
N LYS A 337 -13.84 -11.80 -17.99
CA LYS A 337 -13.11 -12.40 -19.14
C LYS A 337 -13.47 -11.71 -20.47
N GLU A 338 -14.71 -11.32 -20.61
CA GLU A 338 -15.25 -10.66 -21.80
C GLU A 338 -14.57 -9.30 -22.04
N MET A 339 -14.24 -8.58 -20.96
CA MET A 339 -13.54 -7.30 -21.01
C MET A 339 -12.04 -7.44 -21.33
N LYS A 340 -11.47 -8.63 -21.11
CA LYS A 340 -10.04 -8.93 -21.31
C LYS A 340 -9.76 -9.71 -22.59
N GLN A 341 -10.76 -10.13 -23.31
CA GLN A 341 -10.60 -11.01 -24.46
C GLN A 341 -9.75 -10.36 -25.56
N GLY A 342 -8.70 -11.08 -25.96
CA GLY A 342 -7.76 -10.58 -26.99
C GLY A 342 -6.68 -9.65 -26.48
N ILE A 343 -6.70 -9.22 -25.21
CA ILE A 343 -5.67 -8.34 -24.65
C ILE A 343 -4.51 -9.21 -24.11
N SER A 344 -3.36 -9.14 -24.78
CA SER A 344 -2.10 -9.74 -24.31
C SER A 344 -1.05 -8.66 -24.23
N TYR A 345 -0.73 -8.21 -23.00
CA TYR A 345 0.24 -7.16 -22.78
C TYR A 345 1.03 -7.42 -21.48
N GLY A 346 2.32 -7.51 -21.60
CA GLY A 346 3.22 -7.81 -20.49
C GLY A 346 4.47 -6.93 -20.51
N SER A 347 5.35 -7.11 -19.52
CA SER A 347 6.52 -6.27 -19.28
C SER A 347 7.42 -6.08 -20.50
N LYS A 348 7.61 -7.12 -21.32
CA LYS A 348 8.44 -7.02 -22.54
C LYS A 348 7.83 -6.08 -23.59
N THR A 349 6.52 -6.16 -23.79
CA THR A 349 5.80 -5.28 -24.72
C THR A 349 5.75 -3.87 -24.17
N PHE A 350 5.47 -3.71 -22.89
CA PHE A 350 5.50 -2.41 -22.23
C PHE A 350 6.86 -1.72 -22.38
N TYR A 351 7.95 -2.42 -22.07
CA TYR A 351 9.30 -1.87 -22.20
C TYR A 351 9.57 -1.37 -23.63
N LYS A 352 9.24 -2.18 -24.63
CA LYS A 352 9.40 -1.81 -26.04
C LYS A 352 8.61 -0.55 -26.40
N ASP A 353 7.39 -0.43 -25.89
CA ASP A 353 6.49 0.69 -26.20
C ASP A 353 6.90 1.99 -25.50
N PHE A 354 7.51 1.92 -24.30
CA PHE A 354 7.71 3.08 -23.43
C PHE A 354 9.16 3.51 -23.24
N VAL A 355 10.16 2.64 -23.41
CA VAL A 355 11.57 2.92 -23.07
C VAL A 355 12.17 4.14 -23.77
N ASN A 356 11.71 4.46 -24.96
CA ASN A 356 12.21 5.59 -25.76
C ASN A 356 11.33 6.85 -25.65
N LEU A 357 10.34 6.87 -24.76
CA LEU A 357 9.50 8.04 -24.56
C LEU A 357 10.18 9.00 -23.59
N ASP A 358 10.45 10.20 -24.02
CA ASP A 358 11.32 11.18 -23.38
C ASP A 358 10.57 12.40 -22.81
N THR A 359 9.26 12.51 -23.05
CA THR A 359 8.44 13.61 -22.56
C THR A 359 7.17 13.11 -21.88
N PRO A 360 6.67 13.83 -20.84
CA PRO A 360 5.41 13.48 -20.19
C PRO A 360 4.23 13.37 -21.16
N GLN A 361 4.17 14.23 -22.17
CA GLN A 361 3.13 14.16 -23.20
C GLN A 361 3.15 12.82 -23.94
N LYS A 362 4.32 12.37 -24.42
CA LYS A 362 4.45 11.10 -25.16
C LYS A 362 4.10 9.90 -24.28
N VAL A 363 4.54 9.90 -23.00
CA VAL A 363 4.23 8.82 -22.07
C VAL A 363 2.74 8.74 -21.81
N LEU A 364 2.10 9.85 -21.47
CA LEU A 364 0.67 9.90 -21.18
C LEU A 364 -0.17 9.62 -22.44
N GLN A 365 0.24 10.10 -23.60
CA GLN A 365 -0.43 9.78 -24.86
C GLN A 365 -0.39 8.27 -25.12
N LYS A 366 0.75 7.62 -24.90
CA LYS A 366 0.85 6.16 -25.06
C LYS A 366 -0.04 5.40 -24.09
N VAL A 367 -0.20 5.88 -22.83
CA VAL A 367 -1.15 5.30 -21.86
C VAL A 367 -2.58 5.45 -22.40
N VAL A 368 -2.97 6.64 -22.86
CA VAL A 368 -4.30 6.90 -23.45
C VAL A 368 -4.55 5.98 -24.64
N ASP A 369 -3.59 5.87 -25.55
CA ASP A 369 -3.70 5.02 -26.74
C ASP A 369 -3.91 3.54 -26.35
N LYS A 370 -3.23 3.07 -25.30
CA LYS A 370 -3.39 1.69 -24.80
C LYS A 370 -4.75 1.46 -24.17
N PHE A 371 -5.24 2.40 -23.39
CA PHE A 371 -6.57 2.29 -22.80
C PHE A 371 -7.67 2.36 -23.87
N ALA A 372 -7.51 3.20 -24.91
CA ALA A 372 -8.41 3.23 -26.05
C ALA A 372 -8.43 1.90 -26.82
N GLU A 373 -7.23 1.30 -27.02
CA GLU A 373 -7.09 0.00 -27.67
C GLU A 373 -7.77 -1.12 -26.87
N TRP A 374 -7.60 -1.13 -25.53
CA TRP A 374 -8.11 -2.19 -24.68
C TRP A 374 -9.59 -2.05 -24.36
N PHE A 375 -10.08 -0.85 -24.22
CA PHE A 375 -11.42 -0.54 -23.73
C PHE A 375 -12.16 0.44 -24.65
N PRO A 376 -12.33 0.13 -25.95
CA PRO A 376 -12.92 1.08 -26.91
C PRO A 376 -14.37 1.46 -26.58
N ASN A 377 -15.05 0.65 -25.78
CA ASN A 377 -16.44 0.86 -25.36
C ASN A 377 -16.60 1.04 -23.82
N GLY A 378 -15.52 1.42 -23.13
CA GLY A 378 -15.50 1.49 -21.69
C GLY A 378 -15.41 0.12 -21.01
N VAL A 379 -15.70 0.07 -19.72
CA VAL A 379 -15.64 -1.15 -18.90
C VAL A 379 -16.95 -1.39 -18.17
N ARG A 380 -17.30 -2.70 -17.99
CA ARG A 380 -18.46 -3.14 -17.23
C ARG A 380 -18.06 -4.26 -16.29
N TYR A 381 -18.41 -4.13 -15.03
CA TYR A 381 -18.11 -5.13 -14.01
C TYR A 381 -18.97 -4.92 -12.77
N THR A 382 -19.07 -5.95 -11.94
CA THR A 382 -19.59 -5.81 -10.58
C THR A 382 -18.41 -5.46 -9.66
N ALA A 383 -18.50 -4.36 -8.93
CA ALA A 383 -17.48 -3.94 -7.97
C ALA A 383 -17.47 -4.86 -6.73
N TRP A 384 -16.41 -4.75 -5.94
CA TRP A 384 -16.23 -5.55 -4.72
C TRP A 384 -17.35 -5.37 -3.68
N ASP A 385 -18.06 -4.25 -3.71
CA ASP A 385 -19.20 -3.91 -2.83
C ASP A 385 -20.56 -4.34 -3.41
N GLY A 386 -20.56 -4.98 -4.57
CA GLY A 386 -21.77 -5.43 -5.28
C GLY A 386 -22.34 -4.40 -6.26
N THR A 387 -21.76 -3.22 -6.37
CA THR A 387 -22.21 -2.18 -7.29
C THR A 387 -21.95 -2.57 -8.74
N GLU A 388 -22.94 -2.44 -9.60
CA GLU A 388 -22.80 -2.60 -11.04
C GLU A 388 -22.18 -1.33 -11.65
N VAL A 389 -21.02 -1.50 -12.28
CA VAL A 389 -20.25 -0.41 -12.88
C VAL A 389 -20.30 -0.49 -14.40
N ASP A 390 -20.68 0.63 -15.04
CA ASP A 390 -20.65 0.83 -16.50
C ASP A 390 -20.02 2.20 -16.77
N GLU A 391 -18.72 2.22 -17.09
CA GLU A 391 -17.91 3.43 -17.19
C GLU A 391 -17.27 3.56 -18.55
N ASN A 392 -17.10 4.80 -19.00
CA ASN A 392 -16.28 5.06 -20.16
C ASN A 392 -14.77 4.87 -19.87
N THR A 393 -13.95 4.84 -20.90
CA THR A 393 -12.53 4.51 -20.79
C THR A 393 -11.73 5.51 -19.97
N ILE A 394 -12.06 6.81 -20.05
CA ILE A 394 -11.33 7.84 -19.30
C ILE A 394 -11.66 7.76 -17.79
N ASP A 395 -12.88 7.39 -17.46
CA ASP A 395 -13.31 7.20 -16.06
C ASP A 395 -12.58 5.99 -15.46
N TRP A 396 -12.49 4.91 -16.21
CA TRP A 396 -11.71 3.76 -15.81
C TRP A 396 -10.22 4.09 -15.65
N LEU A 397 -9.64 4.84 -16.57
CA LEU A 397 -8.26 5.32 -16.45
C LEU A 397 -8.07 6.18 -15.20
N GLN A 398 -9.06 7.01 -14.85
CA GLN A 398 -9.04 7.80 -13.62
C GLN A 398 -9.02 6.90 -12.38
N LYS A 399 -9.87 5.89 -12.29
CA LYS A 399 -9.86 4.92 -11.16
C LYS A 399 -8.51 4.20 -11.05
N CYS A 400 -7.97 3.75 -12.17
CA CYS A 400 -6.63 3.16 -12.23
C CYS A 400 -5.56 4.12 -11.72
N PHE A 401 -5.61 5.38 -12.15
CA PHE A 401 -4.67 6.42 -11.71
C PHE A 401 -4.73 6.64 -10.21
N GLN A 402 -5.89 6.64 -9.64
CA GLN A 402 -6.10 6.80 -8.20
C GLN A 402 -5.40 5.71 -7.37
N CYS A 403 -5.31 4.50 -7.89
CA CYS A 403 -4.66 3.40 -7.19
C CYS A 403 -3.13 3.54 -7.17
N VAL A 404 -2.56 4.21 -8.17
CA VAL A 404 -1.09 4.27 -8.36
C VAL A 404 -0.49 5.64 -8.07
N TYR A 405 -1.31 6.69 -8.05
CA TYR A 405 -0.80 8.04 -7.83
C TYR A 405 -0.46 8.27 -6.35
N MET A 406 0.77 8.67 -6.10
CA MET A 406 1.23 9.09 -4.78
C MET A 406 0.99 10.59 -4.62
N THR A 407 0.23 10.97 -3.59
CA THR A 407 -0.09 12.38 -3.32
C THR A 407 1.16 13.17 -2.98
N ARG A 408 1.28 14.38 -3.54
CA ARG A 408 2.49 15.22 -3.39
C ARG A 408 2.32 16.35 -2.38
N LYS A 409 1.15 16.49 -1.83
CA LYS A 409 0.79 17.47 -0.79
C LYS A 409 -0.54 17.06 -0.15
N GLU A 410 -0.82 17.64 0.99
CA GLU A 410 -2.13 17.50 1.61
C GLU A 410 -3.22 18.10 0.70
N ASN A 411 -4.35 17.41 0.59
CA ASN A 411 -5.45 17.76 -0.31
C ASN A 411 -4.99 17.96 -1.76
N ASP A 412 -4.16 17.05 -2.25
CA ASP A 412 -3.66 17.09 -3.64
C ASP A 412 -4.82 16.87 -4.63
N PRO A 413 -5.21 17.89 -5.42
CA PRO A 413 -6.34 17.78 -6.34
C PRO A 413 -5.96 17.12 -7.67
N THR A 414 -4.78 16.51 -7.76
CA THR A 414 -4.26 15.98 -9.02
C THR A 414 -5.07 14.77 -9.46
N THR A 415 -5.64 14.84 -10.64
CA THR A 415 -6.32 13.75 -11.33
C THR A 415 -5.61 13.44 -12.63
N ILE A 416 -5.92 12.29 -13.24
CA ILE A 416 -5.39 11.99 -14.58
C ILE A 416 -5.82 13.07 -15.59
N HIS A 417 -7.04 13.59 -15.51
CA HIS A 417 -7.52 14.67 -16.37
C HIS A 417 -6.66 15.93 -16.27
N HIS A 418 -6.23 16.29 -15.04
CA HIS A 418 -5.33 17.44 -14.84
C HIS A 418 -4.00 17.23 -15.57
N LEU A 419 -3.43 16.01 -15.46
CA LEU A 419 -2.17 15.69 -16.14
C LEU A 419 -2.34 15.66 -17.65
N LEU A 420 -3.38 14.99 -18.17
CA LEU A 420 -3.65 14.92 -19.60
C LEU A 420 -3.84 16.33 -20.20
N LYS A 421 -4.62 17.17 -19.54
CA LYS A 421 -4.82 18.57 -19.96
C LYS A 421 -3.54 19.39 -19.90
N ARG A 422 -2.77 19.28 -18.80
CA ARG A 422 -1.52 20.00 -18.59
C ARG A 422 -0.49 19.69 -19.68
N PHE A 423 -0.36 18.43 -20.04
CA PHE A 423 0.59 17.97 -21.05
C PHE A 423 0.00 17.92 -22.47
N LYS A 424 -1.20 18.46 -22.67
CA LYS A 424 -1.87 18.56 -23.99
C LYS A 424 -1.98 17.21 -24.71
N VAL A 425 -2.36 16.19 -23.96
CA VAL A 425 -2.61 14.85 -24.48
C VAL A 425 -3.95 14.84 -25.21
N ASP A 426 -4.00 14.18 -26.37
CA ASP A 426 -5.26 13.97 -27.10
C ASP A 426 -6.06 12.84 -26.44
N THR A 427 -7.22 13.18 -25.91
CA THR A 427 -8.13 12.26 -25.20
C THR A 427 -9.36 11.88 -26.02
N SER A 428 -9.46 12.36 -27.26
CA SER A 428 -10.63 12.16 -28.12
C SER A 428 -11.02 10.69 -28.34
N SER A 429 -10.04 9.78 -28.25
CA SER A 429 -10.24 8.34 -28.42
C SER A 429 -10.84 7.64 -27.19
N ILE A 430 -10.80 8.27 -26.02
CA ILE A 430 -11.28 7.69 -24.75
C ILE A 430 -12.40 8.49 -24.09
N GLU A 431 -12.68 9.68 -24.56
CA GLU A 431 -13.79 10.49 -24.05
C GLU A 431 -15.14 10.00 -24.62
N SER A 432 -16.11 9.82 -23.74
CA SER A 432 -17.48 9.57 -24.17
C SER A 432 -18.11 10.86 -24.68
N ASN A 433 -18.74 10.79 -25.85
CA ASN A 433 -19.41 11.95 -26.42
C ASN A 433 -20.70 12.35 -25.68
N ASN A 434 -21.23 11.50 -24.80
CA ASN A 434 -22.57 11.64 -24.27
C ASN A 434 -22.65 11.88 -22.75
N LEU A 435 -21.58 11.66 -22.00
CA LEU A 435 -21.61 11.76 -20.55
C LEU A 435 -20.51 12.69 -20.06
N PHE A 436 -20.90 13.69 -19.31
CA PHE A 436 -19.97 14.53 -18.55
C PHE A 436 -20.16 14.24 -17.08
N THR A 437 -19.13 13.76 -16.42
CA THR A 437 -19.12 13.63 -14.97
C THR A 437 -18.07 14.58 -14.42
N GLU A 438 -18.47 15.52 -13.58
CA GLU A 438 -17.53 16.41 -12.87
C GLU A 438 -16.86 15.70 -11.68
N GLN A 439 -17.21 14.45 -11.41
CA GLN A 439 -16.74 13.69 -10.25
C GLN A 439 -15.20 13.63 -10.16
N TYR A 440 -14.49 13.76 -11.28
CA TYR A 440 -13.03 13.70 -11.31
C TYR A 440 -12.31 14.96 -10.85
N LYS A 441 -12.98 16.10 -10.80
CA LYS A 441 -12.39 17.30 -10.18
C LYS A 441 -12.17 17.15 -8.69
N MET A 442 -12.79 16.15 -8.11
CA MET A 442 -13.03 16.04 -6.69
C MET A 442 -12.60 14.70 -6.12
N PHE A 443 -11.67 14.03 -6.78
CA PHE A 443 -11.28 12.68 -6.37
C PHE A 443 -10.85 12.58 -4.90
N ASN A 444 -10.12 13.58 -4.42
CA ASN A 444 -9.81 13.69 -2.99
C ASN A 444 -11.04 14.07 -2.13
N LEU A 445 -12.19 14.26 -2.74
CA LEU A 445 -13.47 14.51 -2.06
C LEU A 445 -14.37 13.27 -2.01
N ASP A 446 -14.04 12.18 -2.73
CA ASP A 446 -14.81 10.93 -2.58
C ASP A 446 -14.71 10.40 -1.14
N CYS A 447 -13.52 10.49 -0.53
CA CYS A 447 -13.36 10.25 0.91
C CYS A 447 -14.12 11.29 1.76
N SER A 448 -14.31 12.49 1.23
CA SER A 448 -15.04 13.56 1.89
C SER A 448 -16.55 13.44 1.70
N GLU A 449 -17.03 12.71 0.68
CA GLU A 449 -18.45 12.56 0.40
C GLU A 449 -19.13 11.59 1.37
N GLY A 450 -18.56 10.43 1.61
CA GLY A 450 -19.02 9.56 2.68
C GLY A 450 -19.04 10.28 4.02
N LEU A 451 -18.00 11.07 4.30
CA LEU A 451 -17.93 11.90 5.49
C LEU A 451 -18.92 13.07 5.48
N LEU A 452 -19.14 13.72 4.32
CA LEU A 452 -20.18 14.75 4.17
C LEU A 452 -21.58 14.15 4.34
N LYS A 453 -21.82 12.93 3.85
CA LYS A 453 -23.06 12.18 4.08
C LYS A 453 -23.23 11.83 5.56
N ASP A 454 -22.19 11.33 6.21
CA ASP A 454 -22.18 11.03 7.66
C ASP A 454 -22.45 12.30 8.49
N ILE A 455 -21.85 13.43 8.11
CA ILE A 455 -22.10 14.73 8.73
C ILE A 455 -23.54 15.17 8.47
N LEU A 456 -24.03 15.04 7.24
CA LEU A 456 -25.40 15.39 6.86
C LEU A 456 -26.42 14.56 7.63
N ASP A 457 -26.25 13.25 7.70
CA ASP A 457 -27.13 12.34 8.43
C ASP A 457 -27.07 12.63 9.94
N SER A 458 -25.89 12.93 10.44
CA SER A 458 -25.69 13.35 11.84
C SER A 458 -26.38 14.69 12.12
N LEU A 459 -26.25 15.68 11.22
CA LEU A 459 -26.89 16.98 11.36
C LEU A 459 -28.42 16.88 11.30
N LYS A 460 -28.98 16.06 10.40
CA LYS A 460 -30.42 15.80 10.30
C LYS A 460 -30.98 15.11 11.55
N GLY A 461 -30.15 14.35 12.26
CA GLY A 461 -30.51 13.65 13.52
C GLY A 461 -30.33 14.46 14.80
N LEU A 462 -29.64 15.61 14.75
CA LEU A 462 -29.25 16.39 15.93
C LEU A 462 -30.35 17.31 16.41
N LYS A 463 -30.48 17.35 17.74
CA LYS A 463 -31.20 18.44 18.42
C LYS A 463 -30.24 19.64 18.53
N GLU A 464 -30.84 20.83 18.59
CA GLU A 464 -30.15 22.13 18.63
C GLU A 464 -29.07 22.25 19.73
N SER A 465 -29.27 21.53 20.86
CA SER A 465 -28.28 21.45 21.98
C SER A 465 -27.01 20.68 21.65
N ASP A 466 -27.04 19.81 20.67
CA ASP A 466 -25.94 18.89 20.36
C ASP A 466 -24.97 19.46 19.31
N LEU A 467 -25.42 20.47 18.57
CA LEU A 467 -24.63 21.12 17.51
C LEU A 467 -23.34 21.79 18.01
N LYS A 468 -23.31 22.21 19.27
CA LYS A 468 -22.09 22.81 19.85
C LYS A 468 -20.92 21.82 19.94
N SER A 469 -21.20 20.54 20.09
CA SER A 469 -20.18 19.50 20.17
C SER A 469 -19.51 19.21 18.81
N TYR A 470 -20.18 19.54 17.71
CA TYR A 470 -19.65 19.35 16.35
C TYR A 470 -18.84 20.52 15.80
N LYS A 471 -18.71 21.62 16.53
CA LYS A 471 -17.85 22.76 16.14
C LYS A 471 -16.38 22.35 15.98
N SER A 472 -15.97 21.24 16.57
CA SER A 472 -14.61 20.69 16.42
C SER A 472 -14.40 19.90 15.13
N LEU A 473 -15.47 19.54 14.41
CA LEU A 473 -15.40 18.83 13.13
C LEU A 473 -15.19 19.83 11.98
N ASN A 474 -14.13 20.63 12.09
CA ASN A 474 -13.83 21.62 11.06
C ASN A 474 -13.32 20.95 9.80
N LYS A 475 -14.22 20.70 8.86
CA LYS A 475 -13.85 20.24 7.53
C LYS A 475 -14.33 21.23 6.49
N GLY A 476 -13.39 22.02 6.01
CA GLY A 476 -13.63 23.01 4.97
C GLY A 476 -14.45 24.24 5.39
N GLY A 477 -14.50 24.56 6.67
CA GLY A 477 -15.22 25.74 7.21
C GLY A 477 -16.73 25.61 7.22
N LEU A 478 -17.29 24.46 6.92
CA LEU A 478 -18.74 24.23 6.90
C LEU A 478 -19.34 24.19 8.32
N VAL A 479 -18.64 23.52 9.23
CA VAL A 479 -19.11 23.36 10.63
C VAL A 479 -18.87 24.61 11.46
N GLU A 480 -17.87 25.43 11.12
CA GLU A 480 -17.64 26.71 11.80
C GLU A 480 -18.78 27.70 11.62
N ARG A 481 -19.59 27.54 10.58
CA ARG A 481 -20.80 28.37 10.32
C ARG A 481 -22.02 27.91 11.10
N LEU A 482 -21.96 26.72 11.71
CA LEU A 482 -23.04 26.21 12.53
C LEU A 482 -22.93 26.83 13.92
N ASP A 483 -23.74 27.79 14.17
CA ASP A 483 -24.07 28.19 15.54
C ASP A 483 -25.37 27.50 15.97
N SER A 484 -25.86 27.78 17.14
CA SER A 484 -26.99 27.11 17.77
C SER A 484 -28.37 27.48 17.18
N SER A 485 -28.46 28.00 15.95
CA SER A 485 -29.74 28.34 15.35
C SER A 485 -30.19 27.31 14.32
N SER A 486 -31.42 26.87 14.39
CA SER A 486 -32.06 25.93 13.48
C SER A 486 -31.92 26.36 12.00
N GLU A 487 -32.10 27.66 11.74
CA GLU A 487 -32.01 28.25 10.41
C GLU A 487 -30.63 28.08 9.77
N LYS A 488 -29.54 28.10 10.57
CA LYS A 488 -28.19 27.87 10.07
C LYS A 488 -27.89 26.40 9.84
N VAL A 489 -28.54 25.49 10.57
CA VAL A 489 -28.49 24.07 10.31
C VAL A 489 -29.09 23.73 8.96
N ASP A 490 -30.29 24.26 8.70
CA ASP A 490 -31.01 24.07 7.45
C ASP A 490 -30.18 24.62 6.28
N THR A 491 -29.59 25.81 6.43
CA THR A 491 -28.68 26.40 5.42
C THR A 491 -27.44 25.54 5.20
N ALA A 492 -26.87 24.98 6.25
CA ALA A 492 -25.70 24.08 6.13
C ALA A 492 -26.06 22.76 5.48
N ILE A 493 -27.23 22.19 5.79
CA ILE A 493 -27.79 21.02 5.12
C ILE A 493 -27.95 21.29 3.62
N GLU A 494 -28.60 22.38 3.25
CA GLU A 494 -28.75 22.79 1.85
C GLU A 494 -27.41 23.00 1.14
N GLU A 495 -26.42 23.61 1.82
CA GLU A 495 -25.08 23.82 1.26
C GLU A 495 -24.33 22.50 1.06
N ILE A 496 -24.44 21.55 2.00
CA ILE A 496 -23.86 20.20 1.89
C ILE A 496 -24.57 19.43 0.78
N GLU A 497 -25.89 19.42 0.74
CA GLU A 497 -26.67 18.77 -0.31
C GLU A 497 -26.33 19.37 -1.68
N SER A 498 -26.22 20.70 -1.80
CA SER A 498 -25.81 21.33 -3.06
C SER A 498 -24.41 20.94 -3.51
N LYS A 499 -23.51 20.62 -2.58
CA LYS A 499 -22.16 20.12 -2.88
C LYS A 499 -22.17 18.63 -3.23
N MET A 500 -22.98 17.83 -2.56
CA MET A 500 -23.19 16.42 -2.87
C MET A 500 -23.84 16.26 -4.25
N PHE A 501 -24.82 17.08 -4.59
CA PHE A 501 -25.52 17.08 -5.88
C PHE A 501 -24.76 17.77 -7.04
N LYS A 502 -23.56 18.28 -6.81
CA LYS A 502 -22.66 18.68 -7.93
C LYS A 502 -22.15 17.50 -8.76
N TRP A 503 -22.40 16.30 -8.33
CA TRP A 503 -21.97 15.03 -8.92
C TRP A 503 -23.11 14.43 -9.73
N VAL A 504 -23.58 15.21 -10.68
CA VAL A 504 -24.66 14.81 -11.57
C VAL A 504 -24.10 14.41 -12.92
N LYS A 505 -24.57 13.30 -13.44
CA LYS A 505 -24.41 12.99 -14.86
C LYS A 505 -25.18 14.03 -15.66
N LYS A 506 -24.47 14.82 -16.45
CA LYS A 506 -25.10 15.77 -17.37
C LYS A 506 -24.90 15.30 -18.82
N ASN A 507 -25.92 15.47 -19.63
CA ASN A 507 -25.77 15.35 -21.06
C ASN A 507 -24.84 16.48 -21.55
N LYS A 508 -23.74 16.10 -22.20
CA LYS A 508 -22.69 17.04 -22.60
C LYS A 508 -23.19 18.04 -23.66
N SER A 509 -24.19 17.67 -24.45
CA SER A 509 -24.74 18.50 -25.54
C SER A 509 -25.87 19.41 -25.08
N THR A 510 -26.70 18.99 -24.11
CA THR A 510 -27.86 19.75 -23.66
C THR A 510 -27.64 20.43 -22.32
N GLY A 511 -26.64 20.00 -21.54
CA GLY A 511 -26.41 20.47 -20.17
C GLY A 511 -27.45 19.97 -19.16
N GLU A 512 -28.40 19.14 -19.61
CA GLU A 512 -29.46 18.58 -18.75
C GLU A 512 -28.89 17.54 -17.81
N ILE A 513 -29.35 17.55 -16.57
CA ILE A 513 -29.05 16.54 -15.56
C ILE A 513 -29.74 15.25 -15.98
N ILE A 514 -28.96 14.20 -16.24
CA ILE A 514 -29.47 12.90 -16.64
C ILE A 514 -29.76 12.06 -15.38
N ASP A 515 -28.92 12.20 -14.34
CA ASP A 515 -29.04 11.43 -13.13
C ASP A 515 -28.32 12.12 -11.97
N TYR A 516 -28.75 11.86 -10.76
CA TYR A 516 -28.03 12.24 -9.55
C TYR A 516 -27.21 11.03 -9.13
N ILE A 517 -25.91 11.19 -9.01
CA ILE A 517 -25.08 10.16 -8.41
C ILE A 517 -25.26 10.35 -6.90
N GLU A 518 -26.16 9.58 -6.31
CA GLU A 518 -26.21 9.43 -4.88
C GLU A 518 -24.93 8.70 -4.48
N GLY A 519 -24.10 9.38 -3.68
CA GLY A 519 -23.01 8.69 -3.00
C GLY A 519 -23.65 7.74 -1.98
N GLU A 520 -23.55 6.43 -2.19
CA GLU A 520 -23.83 5.44 -1.17
C GLU A 520 -22.70 5.34 -0.15
#